data_b80a85a21f8f31894675c3a73365eb70
#
_entry.id   b80a85a21f8f31894675c3a73365eb70
#
_cell.length_a   1.000
_cell.length_b   1.000
_cell.length_c   1.000
_cell.angle_alpha   90.00
_cell.angle_beta   90.00
_cell.angle_gamma   90.00
#
_symmetry.space_group_name_H-M   'P 1'
#
loop_
_entity.id
_entity.type
_entity.pdbx_description
1 polymer ?
#
loop_
_entity_poly.entity_id
_entity_poly.type
_entity_poly.pdbx_seq_one_letter_code
_entity_poly.pdbx_strand_id
1 'polypeptide(L)'
;MADDDSFSLAAPRLQPDEALQRLQRDLRALGLSLRDGMFERKGVAIARAAVDGAVIRAARVKAPRRTGPEWLLRELRNGADLRDFVADLKKQLAQWSERDD
;
A
#
# COMPACT_ATOMS: atom_id res chain seq x y z
N MET A 1 -23.64 8.04 -20.43
CA MET A 1 -23.02 8.30 -20.31
C MET A 1 -22.95 8.45 -19.68
N ALA A 2 -22.83 8.47 -19.46
CA ALA A 2 -22.55 8.61 -18.88
C ALA A 2 -22.38 8.69 -18.30
N ASP A 3 -22.55 8.49 -18.17
CA ASP A 3 -22.29 8.68 -17.66
C ASP A 3 -22.01 8.71 -17.15
N ASP A 4 -22.12 8.55 -17.05
CA ASP A 4 -21.63 8.73 -16.59
C ASP A 4 -21.25 8.95 -16.10
N ASP A 5 -21.38 8.83 -15.89
CA ASP A 5 -20.79 9.20 -15.52
C ASP A 5 -20.23 9.46 -15.43
N SER A 6 -20.40 9.13 -15.47
CA SER A 6 -19.62 9.41 -15.62
C SER A 6 -19.07 9.98 -15.74
N PHE A 7 -19.17 9.67 -16.33
CA PHE A 7 -18.66 10.29 -16.50
C PHE A 7 -18.29 11.05 -15.68
N SER A 8 -18.28 10.71 -15.67
CA SER A 8 -18.02 11.54 -14.60
C SER A 8 -16.57 11.98 -14.49
N LEU A 9 -16.34 13.16 -13.93
CA LEU A 9 -15.00 13.72 -13.82
C LEU A 9 -14.27 13.17 -12.59
N ALA A 10 -14.97 12.45 -11.74
CA ALA A 10 -14.36 11.86 -10.54
C ALA A 10 -13.57 10.62 -10.90
N ALA A 11 -12.51 10.35 -10.13
CA ALA A 11 -11.74 9.13 -10.30
C ALA A 11 -12.63 7.91 -10.07
N PRO A 12 -12.45 6.83 -10.84
CA PRO A 12 -13.23 5.62 -10.62
C PRO A 12 -13.02 5.08 -9.21
N ARG A 13 -14.08 4.53 -8.65
CA ARG A 13 -14.01 3.89 -7.34
C ARG A 13 -13.18 2.62 -7.43
N LEU A 14 -12.51 2.31 -6.33
CA LEU A 14 -11.82 1.05 -6.22
C LEU A 14 -12.80 -0.12 -6.29
N GLN A 15 -12.36 -1.22 -6.87
CA GLN A 15 -12.91 -2.53 -6.65
C GLN A 15 -12.08 -3.13 -5.53
N PRO A 16 -12.54 -3.11 -4.26
CA PRO A 16 -11.62 -3.32 -3.14
C PRO A 16 -10.86 -4.64 -3.17
N ASP A 17 -11.54 -5.73 -3.51
CA ASP A 17 -10.88 -7.03 -3.54
C ASP A 17 -9.83 -7.11 -4.62
N GLU A 18 -10.14 -6.63 -5.83
CA GLU A 18 -9.19 -6.62 -6.93
C GLU A 18 -8.05 -5.65 -6.64
N ALA A 19 -8.38 -4.51 -6.05
CA ALA A 19 -7.38 -3.51 -5.71
C ALA A 19 -6.41 -4.04 -4.67
N LEU A 20 -6.90 -4.79 -3.68
CA LEU A 20 -6.04 -5.38 -2.68
C LEU A 20 -5.08 -6.40 -3.30
N GLN A 21 -5.59 -7.25 -4.22
CA GLN A 21 -4.74 -8.20 -4.92
C GLN A 21 -3.66 -7.49 -5.72
N ARG A 22 -4.03 -6.42 -6.39
CA ARG A 22 -3.07 -5.63 -7.16
C ARG A 22 -2.02 -5.00 -6.26
N LEU A 23 -2.46 -4.45 -5.13
CA LEU A 23 -1.55 -3.86 -4.17
C LEU A 23 -0.57 -4.89 -3.64
N GLN A 24 -1.07 -6.08 -3.29
CA GLN A 24 -0.21 -7.17 -2.81
C GLN A 24 0.83 -7.55 -3.86
N ARG A 25 0.43 -7.63 -5.13
CA ARG A 25 1.35 -7.95 -6.21
C ARG A 25 2.41 -6.87 -6.36
N ASP A 26 1.99 -5.60 -6.32
CA ASP A 26 2.92 -4.48 -6.46
C ASP A 26 3.92 -4.45 -5.30
N LEU A 27 3.47 -4.74 -4.09
CA LEU A 27 4.35 -4.75 -2.93
C LEU A 27 5.34 -5.91 -2.98
N ARG A 28 4.90 -7.07 -3.49
CA ARG A 28 5.82 -8.19 -3.70
C ARG A 28 6.88 -7.84 -4.74
N ALA A 29 6.49 -7.09 -5.77
CA ALA A 29 7.44 -6.64 -6.79
C ALA A 29 8.50 -5.70 -6.22
N LEU A 30 8.22 -5.07 -5.09
CA LEU A 30 9.20 -4.24 -4.39
C LEU A 30 10.13 -5.07 -3.50
N GLY A 31 9.96 -6.38 -3.48
CA GLY A 31 10.80 -7.26 -2.68
C GLY A 31 10.25 -7.58 -1.30
N LEU A 32 8.99 -7.26 -1.06
CA LEU A 32 8.36 -7.56 0.22
C LEU A 32 7.71 -8.94 0.20
N SER A 33 7.74 -9.61 1.34
CA SER A 33 7.10 -10.90 1.52
C SER A 33 5.86 -10.74 2.39
N LEU A 34 4.77 -11.37 1.99
CA LEU A 34 3.54 -11.33 2.78
C LEU A 34 3.53 -12.49 3.76
N ARG A 35 3.36 -12.17 5.04
CA ARG A 35 3.31 -13.18 6.09
C ARG A 35 2.32 -12.71 7.15
N ASP A 36 1.29 -13.52 7.38
CA ASP A 36 0.26 -13.24 8.40
C ASP A 36 -0.35 -11.85 8.23
N GLY A 37 -0.65 -11.46 6.97
CA GLY A 37 -1.24 -10.17 6.69
C GLY A 37 -0.27 -9.00 6.73
N MET A 38 1.00 -9.27 6.95
CA MET A 38 2.02 -8.23 7.09
C MET A 38 3.05 -8.38 5.98
N PHE A 39 3.39 -7.27 5.32
CA PHE A 39 4.45 -7.25 4.34
C PHE A 39 5.76 -6.95 5.05
N GLU A 40 6.74 -7.84 4.85
CA GLU A 40 8.01 -7.81 5.56
C GLU A 40 9.19 -7.76 4.60
N ARG A 41 10.28 -7.18 5.08
CA ARG A 41 11.58 -7.24 4.40
C ARG A 41 12.60 -7.70 5.43
N LYS A 42 13.25 -8.85 5.15
CA LYS A 42 14.25 -9.43 6.05
C LYS A 42 13.68 -9.67 7.46
N GLY A 43 12.42 -10.08 7.50
CA GLY A 43 11.76 -10.38 8.76
C GLY A 43 11.27 -9.18 9.55
N VAL A 44 11.38 -7.97 8.98
CA VAL A 44 10.95 -6.75 9.64
C VAL A 44 9.67 -6.25 8.96
N ALA A 45 8.65 -5.94 9.76
CA ALA A 45 7.38 -5.46 9.25
C ALA A 45 7.55 -4.11 8.54
N ILE A 46 6.98 -3.97 7.35
CA ILE A 46 7.12 -2.77 6.53
C ILE A 46 5.76 -2.15 6.25
N ALA A 47 4.78 -2.96 5.87
CA ALA A 47 3.49 -2.43 5.44
C ALA A 47 2.38 -3.45 5.72
N ARG A 48 1.15 -2.96 5.72
CA ARG A 48 -0.03 -3.83 5.82
C ARG A 48 -1.18 -3.15 5.10
N ALA A 49 -2.15 -3.95 4.69
CA ALA A 49 -3.32 -3.44 4.00
C ALA A 49 -4.48 -4.41 4.18
N ALA A 50 -5.68 -3.87 4.29
CA ALA A 50 -6.90 -4.67 4.40
C ALA A 50 -8.06 -3.91 3.79
N VAL A 51 -9.02 -4.66 3.24
CA VAL A 51 -10.25 -4.07 2.73
C VAL A 51 -11.12 -3.65 3.91
N ASP A 52 -11.68 -2.45 3.81
CA ASP A 52 -12.62 -1.93 4.80
C ASP A 52 -13.75 -1.24 4.03
N GLY A 53 -14.84 -1.98 3.80
CA GLY A 53 -15.95 -1.48 3.00
C GLY A 53 -15.52 -1.20 1.57
N ALA A 54 -15.62 0.04 1.14
CA ALA A 54 -15.33 0.44 -0.23
C ALA A 54 -13.90 0.95 -0.40
N VAL A 55 -13.09 0.90 0.65
CA VAL A 55 -11.73 1.43 0.62
C VAL A 55 -10.75 0.39 1.12
N ILE A 56 -9.46 0.65 0.92
CA ILE A 56 -8.39 -0.15 1.51
C ILE A 56 -7.75 0.68 2.61
N ARG A 57 -7.71 0.13 3.81
CA ARG A 57 -6.94 0.74 4.88
C ARG A 57 -5.54 0.17 4.84
N ALA A 58 -4.59 1.03 4.58
CA ALA A 58 -3.20 0.64 4.44
C ALA A 58 -2.36 1.36 5.48
N ALA A 59 -1.19 0.80 5.76
CA ALA A 59 -0.25 1.44 6.66
C ALA A 59 1.15 1.03 6.25
N ARG A 60 2.11 1.93 6.48
CA ARG A 60 3.51 1.59 6.36
C ARG A 60 4.23 2.06 7.61
N VAL A 61 5.34 1.44 7.92
CA VAL A 61 6.11 1.87 9.08
C VAL A 61 6.79 3.21 8.76
N LYS A 62 6.94 4.03 9.79
CA LYS A 62 7.67 5.28 9.67
C LYS A 62 9.15 5.01 9.40
N ALA A 63 9.68 3.96 10.04
CA ALA A 63 11.02 3.45 9.79
C ALA A 63 11.04 1.99 10.18
N PRO A 64 11.91 1.15 9.55
CA PRO A 64 11.97 -0.26 9.89
C PRO A 64 12.47 -0.43 11.33
N ARG A 65 11.73 -1.19 12.12
CA ARG A 65 12.10 -1.49 13.51
C ARG A 65 11.61 -2.89 13.85
N ARG A 66 12.45 -3.65 14.52
CA ARG A 66 12.08 -5.01 14.90
C ARG A 66 11.02 -5.02 15.99
N THR A 67 11.02 -4.03 16.85
CA THR A 67 10.04 -3.93 17.92
C THR A 67 9.47 -2.51 17.97
N GLY A 68 8.18 -2.43 18.30
CA GLY A 68 7.51 -1.16 18.48
C GLY A 68 7.46 -0.25 17.25
N PRO A 69 7.17 -0.78 16.06
CA PRO A 69 7.11 0.08 14.89
C PRO A 69 6.01 1.12 15.00
N GLU A 70 6.28 2.30 14.48
CA GLU A 70 5.27 3.33 14.35
C GLU A 70 4.65 3.24 12.96
N TRP A 71 3.33 3.33 12.89
CA TRP A 71 2.60 3.14 11.64
C TRP A 71 2.03 4.46 11.14
N LEU A 72 2.21 4.70 9.83
CA LEU A 72 1.56 5.81 9.14
C LEU A 72 0.38 5.25 8.38
N LEU A 73 -0.82 5.64 8.77
CA LEU A 73 -2.05 5.10 8.23
C LEU A 73 -2.48 5.86 6.99
N ARG A 74 -2.99 5.14 6.00
CA ARG A 74 -3.51 5.72 4.76
C ARG A 74 -4.80 5.03 4.39
N GLU A 75 -5.74 5.81 3.90
CA GLU A 75 -6.97 5.27 3.34
C GLU A 75 -6.87 5.40 1.82
N LEU A 76 -6.94 4.26 1.12
CA LEU A 76 -6.83 4.23 -0.34
C LEU A 76 -8.22 4.13 -0.91
N ARG A 77 -8.67 5.19 -1.58
CA ARG A 77 -10.04 5.32 -2.08
C ARG A 77 -10.16 5.09 -3.57
N ASN A 78 -9.05 5.18 -4.29
CA ASN A 78 -9.04 5.06 -5.74
C ASN A 78 -7.67 4.60 -6.22
N GLY A 79 -7.54 4.39 -7.53
CA GLY A 79 -6.30 3.90 -8.11
C GLY A 79 -5.13 4.85 -7.93
N ALA A 80 -5.39 6.16 -7.93
CA ALA A 80 -4.33 7.15 -7.72
C ALA A 80 -3.76 7.04 -6.31
N ASP A 81 -4.61 6.89 -5.31
CA ASP A 81 -4.17 6.70 -3.92
C ASP A 81 -3.31 5.46 -3.80
N LEU A 82 -3.70 4.37 -4.46
CA LEU A 82 -2.97 3.12 -4.42
C LEU A 82 -1.60 3.28 -5.05
N ARG A 83 -1.53 3.92 -6.21
CA ARG A 83 -0.24 4.17 -6.87
C ARG A 83 0.66 5.05 -6.02
N ASP A 84 0.08 6.07 -5.37
CA ASP A 84 0.86 6.97 -4.51
C ASP A 84 1.43 6.23 -3.32
N PHE A 85 0.65 5.31 -2.73
CA PHE A 85 1.11 4.51 -1.62
C PHE A 85 2.29 3.62 -2.03
N VAL A 86 2.17 2.95 -3.17
CA VAL A 86 3.23 2.08 -3.68
C VAL A 86 4.48 2.88 -4.02
N ALA A 87 4.30 4.04 -4.66
CA ALA A 87 5.43 4.89 -5.04
C ALA A 87 6.17 5.44 -3.81
N ASP A 88 5.42 5.85 -2.80
CA ASP A 88 5.99 6.32 -1.55
C ASP A 88 6.79 5.20 -0.88
N LEU A 89 6.22 4.00 -0.83
CA LEU A 89 6.89 2.88 -0.19
C LEU A 89 8.16 2.49 -0.94
N LYS A 90 8.10 2.51 -2.28
CA LYS A 90 9.28 2.24 -3.10
C LYS A 90 10.41 3.21 -2.77
N LYS A 91 10.07 4.49 -2.65
CA LYS A 91 11.03 5.53 -2.31
C LYS A 91 11.63 5.30 -0.92
N GLN A 92 10.78 4.97 0.05
CA GLN A 92 11.26 4.73 1.40
C GLN A 92 12.15 3.51 1.49
N LEU A 93 11.77 2.44 0.79
CA LEU A 93 12.59 1.22 0.77
C LEU A 93 13.98 1.50 0.21
N ALA A 94 14.07 2.32 -0.83
CA ALA A 94 15.36 2.68 -1.40
C ALA A 94 16.21 3.45 -0.40
N GLN A 95 15.60 4.39 0.32
CA GLN A 95 16.32 5.17 1.33
C GLN A 95 16.79 4.29 2.48
N TRP A 96 15.94 3.37 2.93
CA TRP A 96 16.30 2.48 4.04
C TRP A 96 17.41 1.52 3.63
N SER A 97 17.41 1.05 2.39
CA SER A 97 18.47 0.17 1.90
C SER A 97 19.83 0.86 1.90
N GLU A 98 19.86 2.14 1.54
CA GLU A 98 21.08 2.92 1.57
C GLU A 98 21.65 3.06 2.97
N ARG A 99 20.75 3.18 3.98
CA ARG A 99 21.18 3.32 5.36
C ARG A 99 21.67 2.02 5.97
N ASP A 100 21.19 0.88 5.44
CA ASP A 100 21.57 -0.42 5.96
C ASP A 100 23.00 -0.80 5.59
N ASP A 101 23.57 -0.12 4.67
CA ASP A 101 24.97 -0.33 4.28
C ASP A 101 25.90 0.50 5.17
#